data_95b2d2fc57229722cd836659bcf47967
#
_entry.id   95b2d2fc57229722cd836659bcf47967
#
_cell.length_a   1.000
_cell.length_b   1.000
_cell.length_c   1.000
_cell.angle_alpha   90.00
_cell.angle_beta   90.00
_cell.angle_gamma   90.00
#
_symmetry.space_group_name_H-M   'P 1'
#
loop_
_entity.id
_entity.type
_entity.pdbx_description
1 polymer ?
#
loop_
_entity_poly.entity_id
_entity_poly.type
_entity_poly.pdbx_seq_one_letter_code
_entity_poly.pdbx_strand_id
1 'polypeptide(L)'
;MKYKTIVWNFFKKISNLNFSIFLLLLISSISILGTIIEQDESIDYYKKNYPINEMKLIEINWEIIQRFKLNQLYTNWFFITLLIIFCLSLIACTLSTQLPSLKHARRWKFKKQISINNTLWQYRTPIIISPSSVIYFLNRTNYHAFHQEYYIYSYKGLLGRLAPIFVHISLISILGGSLLGL
;
A
#
# COMPACT_ATOMS: atom_id res chain seq x y z
N MET A 1 -29.78 -9.53 -3.28
CA MET A 1 -28.55 -10.19 -2.83
C MET A 1 -27.38 -10.07 -3.83
N LYS A 2 -27.59 -10.16 -5.15
CA LYS A 2 -26.54 -10.10 -6.19
C LYS A 2 -25.68 -8.82 -6.21
N TYR A 3 -26.24 -7.65 -5.93
CA TYR A 3 -25.50 -6.36 -5.94
C TYR A 3 -24.41 -6.29 -4.88
N LYS A 4 -24.65 -6.81 -3.67
CA LYS A 4 -23.63 -6.84 -2.60
C LYS A 4 -22.40 -7.66 -3.00
N THR A 5 -22.60 -8.74 -3.75
CA THR A 5 -21.51 -9.63 -4.22
C THR A 5 -20.68 -8.96 -5.31
N ILE A 6 -21.33 -8.23 -6.22
CA ILE A 6 -20.65 -7.52 -7.33
C ILE A 6 -19.79 -6.38 -6.78
N VAL A 7 -20.37 -5.54 -5.93
CA VAL A 7 -19.66 -4.42 -5.29
C VAL A 7 -18.49 -4.95 -4.46
N TRP A 8 -18.68 -6.03 -3.70
CA TRP A 8 -17.62 -6.64 -2.91
C TRP A 8 -16.49 -7.22 -3.76
N ASN A 9 -16.81 -7.87 -4.88
CA ASN A 9 -15.80 -8.40 -5.80
C ASN A 9 -15.01 -7.29 -6.49
N PHE A 10 -15.68 -6.21 -6.87
CA PHE A 10 -15.02 -5.01 -7.42
C PHE A 10 -14.09 -4.36 -6.39
N PHE A 11 -14.56 -4.20 -5.16
CA PHE A 11 -13.77 -3.66 -4.06
C PHE A 11 -12.52 -4.52 -3.77
N LYS A 12 -12.66 -5.84 -3.80
CA LYS A 12 -11.55 -6.77 -3.62
C LYS A 12 -10.55 -6.74 -4.78
N LYS A 13 -11.01 -6.44 -5.99
CA LYS A 13 -10.14 -6.31 -7.17
C LYS A 13 -9.31 -5.02 -7.13
N ILE A 14 -9.90 -3.91 -6.71
CA ILE A 14 -9.21 -2.62 -6.52
C ILE A 14 -8.26 -2.65 -5.31
N SER A 15 -8.60 -3.41 -4.27
CA SER A 15 -7.77 -3.62 -3.08
C SER A 15 -6.55 -4.54 -3.33
N ASN A 16 -6.31 -4.98 -4.56
CA ASN A 16 -5.17 -5.84 -4.90
C ASN A 16 -3.88 -5.01 -4.87
N LEU A 17 -2.88 -5.51 -4.14
CA LEU A 17 -1.57 -4.87 -4.00
C LEU A 17 -0.90 -4.62 -5.36
N ASN A 18 -0.95 -5.59 -6.27
CA ASN A 18 -0.36 -5.46 -7.61
C ASN A 18 -1.01 -4.33 -8.41
N PHE A 19 -2.33 -4.15 -8.28
CA PHE A 19 -3.06 -3.07 -8.93
C PHE A 19 -2.64 -1.70 -8.38
N SER A 20 -2.51 -1.58 -7.05
CA SER A 20 -2.07 -0.32 -6.41
C SER A 20 -0.62 0.04 -6.78
N ILE A 21 0.28 -0.96 -6.85
CA ILE A 21 1.67 -0.75 -7.29
C ILE A 21 1.72 -0.31 -8.75
N PHE A 22 0.93 -0.94 -9.62
CA PHE A 22 0.85 -0.54 -11.04
C PHE A 22 0.37 0.91 -11.19
N LEU A 23 -0.68 1.30 -10.47
CA LEU A 23 -1.17 2.68 -10.46
C LEU A 23 -0.11 3.66 -9.96
N LEU A 24 0.60 3.32 -8.89
CA LEU A 24 1.68 4.15 -8.34
C LEU A 24 2.79 4.36 -9.38
N LEU A 25 3.23 3.30 -10.04
CA LEU A 25 4.26 3.39 -11.08
C LEU A 25 3.77 4.23 -12.27
N LEU A 26 2.52 4.06 -12.67
CA LEU A 26 1.93 4.84 -13.76
C LEU A 26 1.89 6.34 -13.41
N ILE A 27 1.36 6.70 -12.24
CA ILE A 27 1.32 8.09 -11.76
C ILE A 27 2.72 8.67 -11.65
N SER A 28 3.67 7.93 -11.09
CA SER A 28 5.07 8.35 -10.97
C SER A 28 5.69 8.63 -12.35
N SER A 29 5.47 7.74 -13.32
CA SER A 29 5.98 7.92 -14.68
C SER A 29 5.40 9.17 -15.37
N ILE A 30 4.10 9.39 -15.21
CA ILE A 30 3.43 10.60 -15.75
C ILE A 30 3.95 11.86 -15.05
N SER A 31 4.14 11.80 -13.72
CA SER A 31 4.65 12.94 -12.94
C SER A 31 6.09 13.32 -13.34
N ILE A 32 6.94 12.34 -13.68
CA ILE A 32 8.29 12.62 -14.23
C ILE A 32 8.20 13.45 -15.50
N LEU A 33 7.29 13.09 -16.43
CA LEU A 33 7.08 13.87 -17.64
C LEU A 33 6.60 15.29 -17.33
N GLY A 34 5.68 15.45 -16.36
CA GLY A 34 5.18 16.76 -15.93
C GLY A 34 6.23 17.62 -15.21
N THR A 35 7.28 17.01 -14.66
CA THR A 35 8.39 17.75 -14.04
C THR A 35 9.42 18.21 -15.05
N ILE A 36 9.60 17.44 -16.14
CA ILE A 36 10.55 17.79 -17.22
C ILE A 36 9.99 18.91 -18.10
N ILE A 37 8.67 18.90 -18.35
CA ILE A 37 8.00 19.89 -19.20
C ILE A 37 7.51 21.02 -18.28
N GLU A 38 7.95 22.24 -18.56
CA GLU A 38 7.46 23.42 -17.84
C GLU A 38 5.95 23.56 -18.01
N GLN A 39 5.25 23.79 -16.89
CA GLN A 39 3.80 23.82 -16.86
C GLN A 39 3.28 25.26 -17.04
N ASP A 40 2.10 25.40 -17.65
CA ASP A 40 1.35 26.65 -17.81
C ASP A 40 2.07 27.78 -18.57
N GLU A 41 3.08 27.45 -19.40
CA GLU A 41 3.77 28.40 -20.25
C GLU A 41 3.02 28.68 -21.56
N SER A 42 3.42 29.77 -22.24
CA SER A 42 2.81 30.19 -23.50
C SER A 42 3.17 29.25 -24.66
N ILE A 43 2.31 29.16 -25.67
CA ILE A 43 2.53 28.32 -26.86
C ILE A 43 3.84 28.72 -27.58
N ASP A 44 4.17 30.00 -27.60
CA ASP A 44 5.39 30.51 -28.25
C ASP A 44 6.65 30.06 -27.52
N TYR A 45 6.55 29.90 -26.17
CA TYR A 45 7.61 29.31 -25.35
C TYR A 45 7.90 27.87 -25.76
N TYR A 46 6.86 27.03 -25.94
CA TYR A 46 7.02 25.62 -26.33
C TYR A 46 7.53 25.49 -27.76
N LYS A 47 7.11 26.35 -28.70
CA LYS A 47 7.63 26.37 -30.09
C LYS A 47 9.11 26.70 -30.13
N LYS A 48 9.58 27.59 -29.28
CA LYS A 48 10.97 28.00 -29.20
C LYS A 48 11.87 26.95 -28.55
N ASN A 49 11.42 26.33 -27.49
CA ASN A 49 12.22 25.39 -26.68
C ASN A 49 12.11 23.93 -27.14
N TYR A 50 11.02 23.56 -27.83
CA TYR A 50 10.76 22.23 -28.36
C TYR A 50 10.45 22.26 -29.87
N PRO A 51 11.41 22.69 -30.69
CA PRO A 51 11.23 22.76 -32.17
C PRO A 51 11.07 21.36 -32.77
N ILE A 52 10.41 21.28 -33.90
CA ILE A 52 10.29 20.03 -34.68
C ILE A 52 11.62 19.77 -35.35
N ASN A 53 12.36 18.76 -34.88
CA ASN A 53 13.59 18.30 -35.55
C ASN A 53 13.31 16.98 -36.26
N GLU A 54 13.40 16.97 -37.58
CA GLU A 54 13.14 15.78 -38.40
C GLU A 54 14.17 14.66 -38.23
N MET A 55 15.30 14.91 -37.55
CA MET A 55 16.43 13.97 -37.44
C MET A 55 16.44 13.08 -36.20
N LYS A 56 15.57 13.26 -35.24
CA LYS A 56 15.56 12.43 -34.01
C LYS A 56 14.24 11.71 -33.82
N LEU A 57 14.32 10.38 -33.73
CA LEU A 57 13.17 9.47 -33.65
C LEU A 57 12.35 9.58 -32.33
N ILE A 58 12.88 10.22 -31.30
CA ILE A 58 12.22 10.39 -30.00
C ILE A 58 12.57 11.79 -29.45
N GLU A 59 11.94 12.82 -30.01
CA GLU A 59 11.96 14.15 -29.38
C GLU A 59 10.54 14.57 -29.02
N ILE A 60 10.41 15.13 -27.80
CA ILE A 60 9.16 15.75 -27.36
C ILE A 60 9.03 17.07 -28.08
N ASN A 61 8.20 17.12 -29.10
CA ASN A 61 7.94 18.32 -29.90
C ASN A 61 6.77 19.11 -29.30
N TRP A 62 6.72 20.43 -29.54
CA TRP A 62 5.64 21.28 -29.06
C TRP A 62 4.24 20.78 -29.47
N GLU A 63 4.10 20.11 -30.66
CA GLU A 63 2.83 19.51 -31.08
C GLU A 63 2.37 18.36 -30.20
N ILE A 64 3.28 17.50 -29.75
CA ILE A 64 3.02 16.39 -28.82
C ILE A 64 2.59 16.95 -27.49
N ILE A 65 3.31 17.98 -26.99
CA ILE A 65 2.99 18.65 -25.73
C ILE A 65 1.57 19.19 -25.76
N GLN A 66 1.19 19.87 -26.85
CA GLN A 66 -0.14 20.45 -26.99
C GLN A 66 -1.23 19.39 -27.21
N ARG A 67 -0.97 18.35 -28.02
CA ARG A 67 -1.93 17.29 -28.34
C ARG A 67 -2.32 16.48 -27.10
N PHE A 68 -1.35 16.17 -26.26
CA PHE A 68 -1.57 15.42 -25.01
C PHE A 68 -1.82 16.31 -23.81
N LYS A 69 -1.87 17.64 -23.98
CA LYS A 69 -2.01 18.64 -22.91
C LYS A 69 -0.98 18.42 -21.78
N LEU A 70 0.25 18.12 -22.16
CA LEU A 70 1.34 17.88 -21.21
C LEU A 70 1.79 19.19 -20.54
N ASN A 71 1.47 20.33 -21.13
CA ASN A 71 1.66 21.67 -20.56
C ASN A 71 0.74 21.98 -19.37
N GLN A 72 -0.33 21.22 -19.17
CA GLN A 72 -1.28 21.33 -18.07
C GLN A 72 -1.58 19.95 -17.49
N LEU A 73 -0.52 19.20 -17.25
CA LEU A 73 -0.63 17.79 -16.90
C LEU A 73 -1.34 17.60 -15.55
N TYR A 74 -1.00 18.41 -14.57
CA TYR A 74 -1.52 18.28 -13.19
C TYR A 74 -2.99 18.70 -13.08
N THR A 75 -3.45 19.63 -13.92
CA THR A 75 -4.84 20.07 -13.99
C THR A 75 -5.66 19.23 -14.98
N ASN A 76 -5.01 18.34 -15.73
CA ASN A 76 -5.70 17.48 -16.67
C ASN A 76 -6.62 16.49 -15.94
N TRP A 77 -7.90 16.44 -16.36
CA TRP A 77 -8.90 15.54 -15.80
C TRP A 77 -8.47 14.06 -15.79
N PHE A 78 -7.67 13.63 -16.75
CA PHE A 78 -7.12 12.28 -16.82
C PHE A 78 -6.20 11.99 -15.63
N PHE A 79 -5.27 12.90 -15.32
CA PHE A 79 -4.34 12.77 -14.21
C PHE A 79 -5.09 12.79 -12.87
N ILE A 80 -6.05 13.71 -12.73
CA ILE A 80 -6.90 13.81 -11.52
C ILE A 80 -7.69 12.52 -11.31
N THR A 81 -8.25 11.94 -12.39
CA THR A 81 -8.98 10.67 -12.31
C THR A 81 -8.08 9.52 -11.82
N LEU A 82 -6.83 9.45 -12.32
CA LEU A 82 -5.86 8.46 -11.84
C LEU A 82 -5.55 8.61 -10.35
N LEU A 83 -5.38 9.84 -9.87
CA LEU A 83 -5.17 10.12 -8.44
C LEU A 83 -6.37 9.70 -7.60
N ILE A 84 -7.59 9.96 -8.06
CA ILE A 84 -8.82 9.55 -7.36
C ILE A 84 -8.91 8.02 -7.29
N ILE A 85 -8.66 7.31 -8.40
CA ILE A 85 -8.67 5.84 -8.44
C ILE A 85 -7.62 5.28 -7.49
N PHE A 86 -6.42 5.87 -7.46
CA PHE A 86 -5.37 5.46 -6.55
C PHE A 86 -5.75 5.69 -5.07
N CYS A 87 -6.32 6.83 -4.74
CA CYS A 87 -6.84 7.13 -3.40
C CYS A 87 -7.91 6.11 -2.97
N LEU A 88 -8.86 5.80 -3.84
CA LEU A 88 -9.88 4.76 -3.60
C LEU A 88 -9.26 3.37 -3.40
N SER A 89 -8.20 3.05 -4.15
CA SER A 89 -7.46 1.79 -3.99
C SER A 89 -6.79 1.69 -2.62
N LEU A 90 -6.16 2.76 -2.13
CA LEU A 90 -5.56 2.82 -0.79
C LEU A 90 -6.60 2.66 0.31
N ILE A 91 -7.75 3.33 0.19
CA ILE A 91 -8.88 3.20 1.14
C ILE A 91 -9.39 1.75 1.14
N ALA A 92 -9.62 1.19 -0.05
CA ALA A 92 -10.09 -0.19 -0.20
C ALA A 92 -9.12 -1.20 0.43
N CYS A 93 -7.81 -1.03 0.21
CA CYS A 93 -6.77 -1.88 0.79
C CYS A 93 -6.75 -1.76 2.32
N THR A 94 -6.85 -0.56 2.87
CA THR A 94 -6.89 -0.32 4.31
C THR A 94 -8.07 -1.03 4.97
N LEU A 95 -9.26 -0.87 4.39
CA LEU A 95 -10.50 -1.43 4.94
C LEU A 95 -10.59 -2.95 4.78
N SER A 96 -10.14 -3.50 3.65
CA SER A 96 -10.30 -4.93 3.33
C SER A 96 -9.17 -5.81 3.85
N THR A 97 -7.95 -5.28 3.99
CA THR A 97 -6.77 -6.07 4.32
C THR A 97 -6.14 -5.68 5.66
N GLN A 98 -5.88 -4.38 5.85
CA GLN A 98 -5.11 -3.93 7.02
C GLN A 98 -5.94 -3.95 8.31
N LEU A 99 -7.16 -3.42 8.30
CA LEU A 99 -8.04 -3.44 9.47
C LEU A 99 -8.43 -4.85 9.92
N PRO A 100 -8.81 -5.79 9.04
CA PRO A 100 -9.03 -7.18 9.43
C PRO A 100 -7.76 -7.85 9.98
N SER A 101 -6.61 -7.58 9.40
CA SER A 101 -5.32 -8.10 9.88
C SER A 101 -5.03 -7.67 11.33
N LEU A 102 -5.33 -6.42 11.68
CA LEU A 102 -5.23 -5.95 13.08
C LEU A 102 -6.17 -6.68 14.02
N LYS A 103 -7.43 -6.90 13.62
CA LYS A 103 -8.39 -7.67 14.43
C LYS A 103 -7.90 -9.10 14.66
N HIS A 104 -7.32 -9.73 13.64
CA HIS A 104 -6.74 -11.07 13.77
C HIS A 104 -5.48 -11.09 14.63
N ALA A 105 -4.67 -10.04 14.61
CA ALA A 105 -3.47 -9.91 15.42
C ALA A 105 -3.79 -9.79 16.93
N ARG A 106 -4.95 -9.21 17.28
CA ARG A 106 -5.44 -9.08 18.67
C ARG A 106 -6.17 -10.30 19.19
N ARG A 107 -6.55 -11.25 18.31
CA ARG A 107 -7.21 -12.50 18.73
C ARG A 107 -6.15 -13.53 19.10
N TRP A 108 -6.17 -13.96 20.33
CA TRP A 108 -5.32 -15.01 20.84
C TRP A 108 -5.73 -16.35 20.23
N LYS A 109 -4.82 -16.97 19.51
CA LYS A 109 -5.04 -18.28 18.89
C LYS A 109 -4.20 -19.31 19.64
N PHE A 110 -4.78 -19.94 20.62
CA PHE A 110 -4.21 -21.14 21.19
C PHE A 110 -4.45 -22.31 20.23
N LYS A 111 -3.38 -22.85 19.64
CA LYS A 111 -3.51 -24.06 18.82
C LYS A 111 -3.74 -25.25 19.74
N LYS A 112 -4.94 -25.75 19.76
CA LYS A 112 -5.40 -26.85 20.63
C LYS A 112 -4.86 -28.23 20.25
N GLN A 113 -4.29 -28.40 19.03
CA GLN A 113 -3.69 -29.65 18.56
C GLN A 113 -2.52 -29.36 17.63
N ILE A 114 -1.33 -29.80 18.01
CA ILE A 114 -0.28 -30.11 17.07
C ILE A 114 -0.69 -31.46 16.50
N SER A 115 -1.22 -31.48 15.26
CA SER A 115 -1.36 -32.70 14.50
C SER A 115 0.05 -33.30 14.39
N ILE A 116 0.25 -34.42 15.08
CA ILE A 116 1.50 -35.19 15.01
C ILE A 116 1.45 -35.94 13.68
N ASN A 117 1.53 -35.22 12.58
CA ASN A 117 1.85 -35.79 11.28
C ASN A 117 3.35 -35.69 11.10
N ASN A 118 4.01 -36.81 11.41
CA ASN A 118 5.26 -37.34 10.88
C ASN A 118 6.13 -36.37 10.05
N THR A 119 6.72 -35.38 10.67
CA THR A 119 7.92 -34.73 10.16
C THR A 119 8.96 -34.62 11.28
N LEU A 120 9.96 -35.31 11.09
CA LEU A 120 11.25 -35.71 11.61
C LEU A 120 12.02 -34.79 12.58
N TRP A 121 11.43 -33.79 13.20
CA TRP A 121 12.17 -32.89 14.10
C TRP A 121 11.45 -32.65 15.43
N GLN A 122 10.97 -33.71 16.09
CA GLN A 122 10.65 -33.60 17.51
C GLN A 122 11.94 -33.81 18.31
N TYR A 123 12.69 -32.75 18.53
CA TYR A 123 13.61 -32.72 19.65
C TYR A 123 12.79 -32.68 20.94
N ARG A 124 12.42 -33.83 21.46
CA ARG A 124 12.02 -33.98 22.87
C ARG A 124 13.27 -33.84 23.72
N THR A 125 13.71 -32.63 23.95
CA THR A 125 14.60 -32.37 25.07
C THR A 125 13.71 -32.38 26.33
N PRO A 126 13.98 -33.24 27.29
CA PRO A 126 13.26 -33.22 28.60
C PRO A 126 13.80 -32.05 29.43
N ILE A 127 13.68 -30.81 28.92
CA ILE A 127 13.97 -29.62 29.71
C ILE A 127 12.68 -29.33 30.46
N ILE A 128 12.63 -29.66 31.73
CA ILE A 128 11.57 -29.30 32.66
C ILE A 128 11.75 -27.79 32.96
N ILE A 129 11.42 -26.97 31.99
CA ILE A 129 11.34 -25.52 32.21
C ILE A 129 9.90 -25.25 32.71
N SER A 130 9.79 -24.68 33.90
CA SER A 130 8.49 -24.28 34.41
C SER A 130 7.88 -23.20 33.50
N PRO A 131 6.57 -23.25 33.20
CA PRO A 131 5.89 -22.22 32.40
C PRO A 131 6.12 -20.80 32.93
N SER A 132 6.22 -20.65 34.23
CA SER A 132 6.51 -19.37 34.90
C SER A 132 7.87 -18.79 34.54
N SER A 133 8.92 -19.60 34.40
CA SER A 133 10.26 -19.14 33.98
C SER A 133 10.25 -18.66 32.55
N VAL A 134 9.53 -19.35 31.68
CA VAL A 134 9.38 -18.93 30.26
C VAL A 134 8.62 -17.59 30.16
N ILE A 135 7.55 -17.43 30.91
CA ILE A 135 6.76 -16.19 30.93
C ILE A 135 7.60 -15.04 31.49
N TYR A 136 8.35 -15.27 32.56
CA TYR A 136 9.25 -14.28 33.15
C TYR A 136 10.30 -13.80 32.12
N PHE A 137 10.95 -14.74 31.41
CA PHE A 137 11.91 -14.42 30.39
C PHE A 137 11.29 -13.64 29.23
N LEU A 138 10.12 -14.04 28.73
CA LEU A 138 9.40 -13.35 27.65
C LEU A 138 9.01 -11.94 28.07
N ASN A 139 8.50 -11.75 29.29
CA ASN A 139 8.15 -10.41 29.78
C ASN A 139 9.38 -9.51 29.95
N ARG A 140 10.52 -10.07 30.36
CA ARG A 140 11.78 -9.33 30.46
C ARG A 140 12.31 -8.86 29.10
N THR A 141 11.98 -9.59 28.03
CA THR A 141 12.33 -9.23 26.63
C THR A 141 11.25 -8.40 25.93
N ASN A 142 10.32 -7.79 26.69
CA ASN A 142 9.21 -6.96 26.19
C ASN A 142 8.21 -7.71 25.29
N TYR A 143 8.02 -9.02 25.54
CA TYR A 143 6.90 -9.76 24.99
C TYR A 143 5.73 -9.73 25.99
N HIS A 144 4.52 -9.56 25.48
CA HIS A 144 3.31 -9.80 26.26
C HIS A 144 2.99 -11.29 26.20
N ALA A 145 3.22 -12.00 27.30
CA ALA A 145 3.04 -13.44 27.37
C ALA A 145 1.79 -13.76 28.19
N PHE A 146 0.97 -14.68 27.69
CA PHE A 146 -0.23 -15.20 28.33
C PHE A 146 -0.16 -16.72 28.40
N HIS A 147 -0.57 -17.27 29.52
CA HIS A 147 -0.60 -18.70 29.77
C HIS A 147 -2.04 -19.17 29.90
N GLN A 148 -2.38 -20.24 29.19
CA GLN A 148 -3.67 -20.92 29.34
C GLN A 148 -3.44 -22.41 29.25
N GLU A 149 -3.75 -23.11 30.37
CA GLU A 149 -3.56 -24.55 30.51
C GLU A 149 -2.11 -24.97 30.19
N TYR A 150 -1.89 -25.64 29.05
CA TYR A 150 -0.59 -26.15 28.61
C TYR A 150 0.06 -25.27 27.51
N TYR A 151 -0.52 -24.11 27.18
CA TYR A 151 -0.08 -23.28 26.06
C TYR A 151 0.36 -21.90 26.53
N ILE A 152 1.47 -21.44 26.00
CA ILE A 152 1.95 -20.06 26.19
C ILE A 152 1.77 -19.34 24.85
N TYR A 153 1.08 -18.23 24.86
CA TYR A 153 0.96 -17.31 23.74
C TYR A 153 1.73 -16.04 24.06
N SER A 154 2.62 -15.64 23.16
CA SER A 154 3.36 -14.38 23.32
C SER A 154 3.35 -13.57 22.06
N TYR A 155 3.28 -12.26 22.19
CA TYR A 155 3.36 -11.33 21.06
C TYR A 155 4.18 -10.10 21.42
N LYS A 156 4.80 -9.51 20.39
CA LYS A 156 5.57 -8.27 20.46
C LYS A 156 5.36 -7.47 19.17
N GLY A 157 5.53 -6.15 19.24
CA GLY A 157 5.57 -5.30 18.05
C GLY A 157 4.20 -4.98 17.43
N LEU A 158 3.18 -4.72 18.27
CA LEU A 158 1.86 -4.26 17.77
C LEU A 158 1.97 -2.98 16.93
N LEU A 159 2.88 -2.06 17.28
CA LEU A 159 3.14 -0.82 16.54
C LEU A 159 3.57 -1.09 15.10
N GLY A 160 4.41 -2.10 14.84
CA GLY A 160 4.81 -2.46 13.48
C GLY A 160 3.65 -2.88 12.59
N ARG A 161 2.56 -3.38 13.16
CA ARG A 161 1.34 -3.76 12.44
C ARG A 161 0.40 -2.57 12.18
N LEU A 162 0.58 -1.48 12.92
CA LEU A 162 -0.14 -0.22 12.71
C LEU A 162 0.53 0.65 11.64
N ALA A 163 1.84 0.51 11.45
CA ALA A 163 2.62 1.33 10.52
C ALA A 163 2.02 1.41 9.09
N PRO A 164 1.61 0.31 8.43
CA PRO A 164 1.01 0.39 7.10
C PRO A 164 -0.27 1.24 7.06
N ILE A 165 -1.06 1.23 8.13
CA ILE A 165 -2.29 2.02 8.22
C ILE A 165 -1.97 3.51 8.27
N PHE A 166 -0.99 3.90 9.10
CA PHE A 166 -0.54 5.29 9.18
C PHE A 166 0.03 5.78 7.85
N VAL A 167 0.82 4.96 7.16
CA VAL A 167 1.35 5.28 5.82
C VAL A 167 0.20 5.53 4.84
N HIS A 168 -0.81 4.68 4.78
CA HIS A 168 -1.96 4.87 3.89
C HIS A 168 -2.76 6.14 4.23
N ILE A 169 -3.01 6.40 5.51
CA ILE A 169 -3.71 7.62 5.95
C ILE A 169 -2.92 8.87 5.55
N SER A 170 -1.61 8.89 5.75
CA SER A 170 -0.77 10.04 5.38
C SER A 170 -0.76 10.26 3.86
N LEU A 171 -0.66 9.20 3.05
CA LEU A 171 -0.74 9.31 1.60
C LEU A 171 -2.09 9.85 1.14
N ILE A 172 -3.20 9.35 1.70
CA ILE A 172 -4.55 9.84 1.38
C ILE A 172 -4.68 11.32 1.76
N SER A 173 -4.11 11.74 2.91
CA SER A 173 -4.15 13.14 3.35
C SER A 173 -3.34 14.05 2.41
N ILE A 174 -2.17 13.62 1.98
CA ILE A 174 -1.33 14.37 1.02
C ILE A 174 -2.05 14.50 -0.33
N LEU A 175 -2.58 13.39 -0.86
CA LEU A 175 -3.32 13.40 -2.13
C LEU A 175 -4.59 14.26 -2.04
N GLY A 176 -5.34 14.16 -0.95
CA GLY A 176 -6.51 14.99 -0.71
C GLY A 176 -6.17 16.47 -0.62
N GLY A 177 -5.08 16.81 0.08
CA GLY A 177 -4.60 18.19 0.18
C GLY A 177 -4.14 18.75 -1.16
N SER A 178 -3.44 17.96 -1.99
CA SER A 178 -3.04 18.39 -3.33
C SER A 178 -4.22 18.61 -4.28
N LEU A 179 -5.25 17.77 -4.21
CA LEU A 179 -6.48 17.94 -5.02
C LEU A 179 -7.33 19.15 -4.60
N LEU A 180 -7.25 19.57 -3.33
CA LEU A 180 -7.95 20.76 -2.86
C LEU A 180 -7.18 22.05 -3.15
N GLY A 181 -5.89 21.97 -3.42
CA GLY A 181 -5.02 23.09 -3.75
C GLY A 181 -4.87 23.36 -5.26
N LEU A 182 -5.45 22.52 -6.11
CA LEU A 182 -5.56 22.70 -7.55
C LEU A 182 -6.76 23.60 -7.89
#